data_7af08405e898a224d06fee8067554931
#
_entry.id   7af08405e898a224d06fee8067554931
#
_cell.length_a   1.000
_cell.length_b   1.000
_cell.length_c   1.000
_cell.angle_alpha   90.00
_cell.angle_beta   90.00
_cell.angle_gamma   90.00
#
_symmetry.space_group_name_H-M   'P 1'
#
loop_
_entity.id
_entity.type
_entity.pdbx_description
1 polymer ?
#
loop_
_entity_poly.entity_id
_entity_poly.type
_entity_poly.pdbx_seq_one_letter_code
_entity_poly.pdbx_strand_id
1 'polypeptide(L)'
;MLFNFDLENIKVVLGLIAGIIAFLAYIIYVISILRGKTKPNRATWWIWAFMGLVVGLSYYASGAQNTIWVPFIEFIGPLSIALLSIKYGEGGLDNKTDLICLFGAILSVILWIIFDNPVIALVSSLVVDSFAIVPTIKKSYLRPEGEDFWAWFGTGIADSLNMFAVEKFIFAILVYPIYMLVSDLIIIFVLLLRKKGIMKDISFLGKHD
;
A
#
# COMPACT_ATOMS: atom_id res chain seq x y z
N MET A 1 -20.48 -29.61 22.52
CA MET A 1 -19.64 -29.51 21.33
C MET A 1 -18.81 -28.26 21.49
N LEU A 2 -17.66 -28.35 22.18
CA LEU A 2 -16.77 -27.23 22.41
C LEU A 2 -16.07 -26.91 21.07
N PHE A 3 -16.16 -25.68 20.64
CA PHE A 3 -15.41 -25.18 19.48
C PHE A 3 -13.92 -25.47 19.71
N ASN A 4 -13.38 -26.48 19.06
CA ASN A 4 -11.94 -26.59 18.89
C ASN A 4 -11.54 -25.37 18.02
N PHE A 5 -11.13 -24.29 18.66
CA PHE A 5 -10.47 -23.18 18.01
C PHE A 5 -9.08 -23.67 17.59
N ASP A 6 -9.04 -24.28 16.40
CA ASP A 6 -7.79 -24.63 15.78
C ASP A 6 -7.09 -23.32 15.37
N LEU A 7 -5.79 -23.21 15.69
CA LEU A 7 -4.97 -22.01 15.36
C LEU A 7 -5.05 -21.67 13.87
N GLU A 8 -5.20 -22.65 12.99
CA GLU A 8 -5.37 -22.42 11.57
C GLU A 8 -6.68 -21.68 11.24
N ASN A 9 -7.78 -22.06 11.88
CA ASN A 9 -9.06 -21.37 11.70
C ASN A 9 -8.99 -19.91 12.16
N ILE A 10 -8.23 -19.61 13.23
CA ILE A 10 -8.03 -18.25 13.70
C ILE A 10 -7.28 -17.43 12.66
N LYS A 11 -6.23 -17.98 12.05
CA LYS A 11 -5.45 -17.29 11.01
C LYS A 11 -6.28 -16.98 9.76
N VAL A 12 -7.12 -17.91 9.32
CA VAL A 12 -8.06 -17.69 8.21
C VAL A 12 -9.00 -16.52 8.53
N VAL A 13 -9.57 -16.51 9.72
CA VAL A 13 -10.49 -15.44 10.16
C VAL A 13 -9.75 -14.10 10.26
N LEU A 14 -8.54 -14.08 10.81
CA LEU A 14 -7.73 -12.85 10.89
C LEU A 14 -7.39 -12.28 9.50
N GLY A 15 -7.02 -13.13 8.54
CA GLY A 15 -6.76 -12.71 7.17
C GLY A 15 -7.99 -12.10 6.50
N LEU A 16 -9.15 -12.74 6.68
CA LEU A 16 -10.42 -12.21 6.16
C LEU A 16 -10.81 -10.87 6.81
N ILE A 17 -10.68 -10.76 8.14
CA ILE A 17 -10.94 -9.51 8.86
C ILE A 17 -9.97 -8.41 8.39
N ALA A 18 -8.69 -8.73 8.20
CA ALA A 18 -7.71 -7.80 7.66
C ALA A 18 -8.13 -7.28 6.29
N GLY A 19 -8.54 -8.16 5.37
CA GLY A 19 -9.07 -7.76 4.06
C GLY A 19 -10.31 -6.86 4.15
N ILE A 20 -11.25 -7.16 5.05
CA ILE A 20 -12.44 -6.32 5.26
C ILE A 20 -12.05 -4.93 5.78
N ILE A 21 -11.12 -4.85 6.73
CA ILE A 21 -10.67 -3.56 7.28
C ILE A 21 -9.93 -2.74 6.21
N ALA A 22 -9.05 -3.38 5.42
CA ALA A 22 -8.40 -2.74 4.27
C ALA A 22 -9.43 -2.17 3.29
N PHE A 23 -10.45 -2.95 2.93
CA PHE A 23 -11.53 -2.50 2.06
C PHE A 23 -12.26 -1.28 2.62
N LEU A 24 -12.60 -1.28 3.91
CA LEU A 24 -13.25 -0.15 4.57
C LEU A 24 -12.33 1.09 4.60
N ALA A 25 -11.03 0.92 4.77
CA ALA A 25 -10.05 2.00 4.71
C ALA A 25 -10.03 2.66 3.32
N TYR A 26 -10.06 1.86 2.25
CA TYR A 26 -10.19 2.39 0.88
C TYR A 26 -11.50 3.10 0.64
N ILE A 27 -12.62 2.63 1.21
CA ILE A 27 -13.91 3.36 1.16
C ILE A 27 -13.78 4.73 1.82
N ILE A 28 -13.13 4.81 2.99
CA ILE A 28 -12.89 6.09 3.68
C ILE A 28 -12.08 7.03 2.78
N TYR A 29 -11.02 6.52 2.14
CA TYR A 29 -10.20 7.32 1.22
C TYR A 29 -11.00 7.81 0.01
N VAL A 30 -11.80 6.94 -0.61
CA VAL A 30 -12.71 7.29 -1.72
C VAL A 30 -13.70 8.38 -1.30
N ILE A 31 -14.32 8.25 -0.12
CA ILE A 31 -15.23 9.26 0.41
C ILE A 31 -14.49 10.60 0.63
N SER A 32 -13.26 10.57 1.10
CA SER A 32 -12.43 11.75 1.30
C SER A 32 -12.13 12.46 -0.03
N ILE A 33 -11.85 11.71 -1.11
CA ILE A 33 -11.69 12.25 -2.47
C ILE A 33 -12.99 12.91 -2.95
N LEU A 34 -14.12 12.21 -2.84
CA LEU A 34 -15.41 12.71 -3.31
C LEU A 34 -15.86 13.96 -2.56
N ARG A 35 -15.44 14.12 -1.30
CA ARG A 35 -15.65 15.32 -0.48
C ARG A 35 -14.64 16.45 -0.76
N GLY A 36 -13.71 16.25 -1.67
CA GLY A 36 -12.67 17.23 -2.02
C GLY A 36 -11.61 17.46 -0.94
N LYS A 37 -11.54 16.59 0.08
CA LYS A 37 -10.56 16.70 1.17
C LYS A 37 -9.21 16.11 0.77
N THR A 38 -9.20 15.09 -0.07
CA THR A 38 -7.99 14.40 -0.54
C THR A 38 -7.89 14.51 -2.05
N LYS A 39 -6.69 14.78 -2.55
CA LYS A 39 -6.38 14.84 -4.00
C LYS A 39 -5.34 13.77 -4.31
N PRO A 40 -5.75 12.61 -4.86
CA PRO A 40 -4.81 11.53 -5.15
C PRO A 40 -3.83 11.93 -6.27
N ASN A 41 -2.56 11.53 -6.16
CA ASN A 41 -1.62 11.65 -7.27
C ASN A 41 -1.95 10.60 -8.33
N ARG A 42 -2.21 11.03 -9.57
CA ARG A 42 -2.62 10.13 -10.66
C ARG A 42 -1.61 9.02 -10.91
N ALA A 43 -0.34 9.40 -11.11
CA ALA A 43 0.68 8.41 -11.46
C ALA A 43 0.86 7.38 -10.35
N THR A 44 0.96 7.81 -9.08
CA THR A 44 1.12 6.93 -7.92
C THR A 44 0.02 5.87 -7.86
N TRP A 45 -1.25 6.27 -7.97
CA TRP A 45 -2.37 5.33 -7.82
C TRP A 45 -2.49 4.36 -9.00
N TRP A 46 -2.15 4.78 -10.23
CA TRP A 46 -2.07 3.85 -11.37
C TRP A 46 -0.91 2.86 -11.22
N ILE A 47 0.24 3.32 -10.74
CA ILE A 47 1.39 2.45 -10.46
C ILE A 47 1.02 1.45 -9.36
N TRP A 48 0.42 1.91 -8.25
CA TRP A 48 0.00 1.04 -7.16
C TRP A 48 -1.08 0.04 -7.58
N ALA A 49 -2.04 0.43 -8.41
CA ALA A 49 -3.03 -0.51 -8.95
C ALA A 49 -2.34 -1.63 -9.77
N PHE A 50 -1.42 -1.25 -10.66
CA PHE A 50 -0.66 -2.22 -11.44
C PHE A 50 0.22 -3.11 -10.55
N MET A 51 0.93 -2.52 -9.60
CA MET A 51 1.79 -3.25 -8.66
C MET A 51 0.98 -4.18 -7.77
N GLY A 52 -0.17 -3.74 -7.26
CA GLY A 52 -1.09 -4.56 -6.48
C GLY A 52 -1.53 -5.82 -7.22
N LEU A 53 -1.79 -5.71 -8.54
CA LEU A 53 -2.07 -6.88 -9.38
C LEU A 53 -0.87 -7.83 -9.45
N VAL A 54 0.33 -7.31 -9.74
CA VAL A 54 1.56 -8.13 -9.86
C VAL A 54 1.90 -8.77 -8.52
N VAL A 55 1.85 -8.02 -7.44
CA VAL A 55 2.10 -8.52 -6.07
C VAL A 55 1.08 -9.59 -5.71
N GLY A 56 -0.22 -9.33 -5.91
CA GLY A 56 -1.28 -10.28 -5.58
C GLY A 56 -1.11 -11.61 -6.32
N LEU A 57 -0.84 -11.57 -7.62
CA LEU A 57 -0.62 -12.78 -8.42
C LEU A 57 0.66 -13.53 -7.99
N SER A 58 1.76 -12.80 -7.78
CA SER A 58 3.05 -13.39 -7.36
C SER A 58 2.95 -13.98 -5.96
N TYR A 59 2.24 -13.32 -5.07
CA TYR A 59 2.06 -13.75 -3.69
C TYR A 59 1.18 -15.02 -3.63
N TYR A 60 0.11 -15.05 -4.39
CA TYR A 60 -0.72 -16.25 -4.56
C TYR A 60 0.10 -17.42 -5.15
N ALA A 61 0.87 -17.16 -6.21
CA ALA A 61 1.75 -18.17 -6.82
C ALA A 61 2.85 -18.68 -5.87
N SER A 62 3.25 -17.85 -4.89
CA SER A 62 4.18 -18.26 -3.83
C SER A 62 3.54 -19.12 -2.73
N GLY A 63 2.23 -19.36 -2.81
CA GLY A 63 1.48 -20.24 -1.92
C GLY A 63 0.83 -19.57 -0.72
N ALA A 64 0.63 -18.25 -0.76
CA ALA A 64 -0.15 -17.52 0.24
C ALA A 64 -1.63 -17.91 0.15
N GLN A 65 -2.28 -18.14 1.29
CA GLN A 65 -3.69 -18.51 1.39
C GLN A 65 -4.46 -17.59 2.34
N ASN A 66 -4.11 -17.59 3.62
CA ASN A 66 -4.84 -16.82 4.64
C ASN A 66 -4.60 -15.33 4.52
N THR A 67 -3.39 -14.94 4.09
CA THR A 67 -2.94 -13.56 3.94
C THR A 67 -3.26 -12.94 2.57
N ILE A 68 -3.93 -13.67 1.66
CA ILE A 68 -4.19 -13.23 0.28
C ILE A 68 -5.24 -12.11 0.18
N TRP A 69 -6.09 -11.96 1.18
CA TRP A 69 -7.19 -10.99 1.16
C TRP A 69 -6.70 -9.54 1.10
N VAL A 70 -5.63 -9.21 1.84
CA VAL A 70 -5.06 -7.86 1.81
C VAL A 70 -4.49 -7.53 0.43
N PRO A 71 -3.58 -8.31 -0.18
CA PRO A 71 -3.11 -8.07 -1.55
C PRO A 71 -4.22 -7.95 -2.59
N PHE A 72 -5.31 -8.71 -2.44
CA PHE A 72 -6.46 -8.59 -3.34
C PHE A 72 -7.12 -7.21 -3.21
N ILE A 73 -7.30 -6.72 -2.00
CA ILE A 73 -7.85 -5.38 -1.75
C ILE A 73 -6.85 -4.29 -2.17
N GLU A 74 -5.54 -4.52 -2.00
CA GLU A 74 -4.46 -3.63 -2.46
C GLU A 74 -4.36 -3.52 -4.00
N PHE A 75 -5.04 -4.38 -4.73
CA PHE A 75 -5.30 -4.19 -6.16
C PHE A 75 -6.59 -3.38 -6.40
N ILE A 76 -7.71 -3.82 -5.81
CA ILE A 76 -9.04 -3.23 -6.07
C ILE A 76 -9.12 -1.79 -5.53
N GLY A 77 -8.57 -1.53 -4.34
CA GLY A 77 -8.56 -0.20 -3.70
C GLY A 77 -7.80 0.83 -4.55
N PRO A 78 -6.51 0.65 -4.81
CA PRO A 78 -5.74 1.54 -5.67
C PRO A 78 -6.33 1.70 -7.07
N LEU A 79 -6.85 0.65 -7.69
CA LEU A 79 -7.52 0.75 -8.98
C LEU A 79 -8.74 1.68 -8.92
N SER A 80 -9.55 1.58 -7.87
CA SER A 80 -10.71 2.44 -7.66
C SER A 80 -10.29 3.91 -7.54
N ILE A 81 -9.21 4.17 -6.78
CA ILE A 81 -8.67 5.52 -6.60
C ILE A 81 -7.99 6.03 -7.87
N ALA A 82 -7.27 5.17 -8.60
CA ALA A 82 -6.68 5.50 -9.89
C ALA A 82 -7.74 5.98 -10.89
N LEU A 83 -8.87 5.29 -10.98
CA LEU A 83 -10.00 5.70 -11.81
C LEU A 83 -10.58 7.04 -11.37
N LEU A 84 -10.78 7.26 -10.06
CA LEU A 84 -11.22 8.53 -9.52
C LEU A 84 -10.20 9.65 -9.73
N SER A 85 -8.90 9.34 -9.72
CA SER A 85 -7.84 10.31 -9.91
C SER A 85 -7.84 10.98 -11.28
N ILE A 86 -8.44 10.33 -12.28
CA ILE A 86 -8.63 10.93 -13.62
C ILE A 86 -9.37 12.27 -13.49
N LYS A 87 -10.41 12.32 -12.68
CA LYS A 87 -11.24 13.50 -12.47
C LYS A 87 -10.80 14.36 -11.28
N TYR A 88 -10.46 13.74 -10.17
CA TYR A 88 -10.23 14.42 -8.88
C TYR A 88 -8.77 14.49 -8.48
N GLY A 89 -7.87 13.86 -9.25
CA GLY A 89 -6.45 13.76 -8.92
C GLY A 89 -5.63 14.97 -9.36
N GLU A 90 -4.43 15.04 -8.80
CA GLU A 90 -3.37 15.98 -9.18
C GLU A 90 -2.13 15.24 -9.69
N GLY A 91 -1.20 15.99 -10.32
CA GLY A 91 0.03 15.41 -10.86
C GLY A 91 -0.21 14.55 -12.11
N GLY A 92 0.82 13.89 -12.55
CA GLY A 92 0.87 13.04 -13.74
C GLY A 92 2.28 12.51 -13.96
N LEU A 93 2.59 12.03 -15.17
CA LEU A 93 3.90 11.50 -15.55
C LEU A 93 4.98 12.57 -15.75
N ASP A 94 4.71 13.82 -15.43
CA ASP A 94 5.68 14.93 -15.55
C ASP A 94 6.75 14.86 -14.46
N ASN A 95 6.54 14.06 -13.42
CA ASN A 95 7.48 13.87 -12.33
C ASN A 95 8.46 12.73 -12.64
N LYS A 96 9.77 13.01 -12.54
CA LYS A 96 10.82 11.99 -12.73
C LYS A 96 10.67 10.78 -11.82
N THR A 97 10.20 10.98 -10.58
CA THR A 97 9.95 9.89 -9.64
C THR A 97 8.89 8.93 -10.16
N ASP A 98 7.78 9.48 -10.67
CA ASP A 98 6.67 8.68 -11.22
C ASP A 98 7.11 7.86 -12.44
N LEU A 99 7.97 8.46 -13.30
CA LEU A 99 8.57 7.74 -14.44
C LEU A 99 9.49 6.61 -13.98
N ILE A 100 10.34 6.83 -12.99
CA ILE A 100 11.23 5.80 -12.43
C ILE A 100 10.39 4.64 -11.87
N CYS A 101 9.32 4.93 -11.13
CA CYS A 101 8.42 3.90 -10.60
C CYS A 101 7.73 3.12 -11.73
N LEU A 102 7.28 3.79 -12.78
CA LEU A 102 6.66 3.12 -13.93
C LEU A 102 7.66 2.18 -14.64
N PHE A 103 8.89 2.64 -14.90
CA PHE A 103 9.94 1.80 -15.48
C PHE A 103 10.27 0.61 -14.58
N GLY A 104 10.36 0.82 -13.27
CA GLY A 104 10.59 -0.23 -12.30
C GLY A 104 9.45 -1.27 -12.31
N ALA A 105 8.19 -0.83 -12.39
CA ALA A 105 7.03 -1.71 -12.48
C ALA A 105 7.10 -2.61 -13.73
N ILE A 106 7.42 -2.03 -14.89
CA ILE A 106 7.62 -2.78 -16.14
C ILE A 106 8.78 -3.78 -15.98
N LEU A 107 9.90 -3.34 -15.40
CA LEU A 107 11.06 -4.20 -15.16
C LEU A 107 10.72 -5.38 -14.25
N SER A 108 9.90 -5.20 -13.22
CA SER A 108 9.45 -6.26 -12.31
C SER A 108 8.72 -7.37 -13.07
N VAL A 109 7.83 -6.99 -14.00
CA VAL A 109 7.12 -7.98 -14.85
C VAL A 109 8.07 -8.68 -15.80
N ILE A 110 9.01 -7.97 -16.40
CA ILE A 110 10.03 -8.55 -17.29
C ILE A 110 10.88 -9.57 -16.52
N LEU A 111 11.33 -9.23 -15.31
CA LEU A 111 12.09 -10.14 -14.47
C LEU A 111 11.28 -11.39 -14.11
N TRP A 112 9.98 -11.24 -13.81
CA TRP A 112 9.13 -12.40 -13.56
C TRP A 112 9.07 -13.33 -14.77
N ILE A 113 8.83 -12.78 -15.96
CA ILE A 113 8.73 -13.58 -17.20
C ILE A 113 10.06 -14.29 -17.50
N ILE A 114 11.20 -13.58 -17.31
CA ILE A 114 12.51 -14.14 -17.64
C ILE A 114 12.90 -15.27 -16.67
N PHE A 115 12.66 -15.07 -15.35
CA PHE A 115 13.12 -16.01 -14.33
C PHE A 115 12.06 -17.05 -13.96
N ASP A 116 10.84 -16.90 -14.44
CA ASP A 116 9.68 -17.76 -14.10
C ASP A 116 9.59 -18.06 -12.60
N ASN A 117 9.87 -17.03 -11.79
CA ASN A 117 9.94 -17.14 -10.33
C ASN A 117 9.07 -16.07 -9.67
N PRO A 118 7.96 -16.45 -9.01
CA PRO A 118 7.05 -15.50 -8.39
C PRO A 118 7.69 -14.70 -7.25
N VAL A 119 8.71 -15.25 -6.56
CA VAL A 119 9.41 -14.53 -5.49
C VAL A 119 10.24 -13.38 -6.04
N ILE A 120 10.85 -13.54 -7.22
CA ILE A 120 11.57 -12.45 -7.89
C ILE A 120 10.59 -11.33 -8.27
N ALA A 121 9.43 -11.68 -8.82
CA ALA A 121 8.39 -10.70 -9.14
C ALA A 121 7.91 -9.97 -7.88
N LEU A 122 7.63 -10.71 -6.81
CA LEU A 122 7.19 -10.15 -5.53
C LEU A 122 8.24 -9.14 -4.99
N VAL A 123 9.49 -9.56 -4.84
CA VAL A 123 10.55 -8.71 -4.27
C VAL A 123 10.84 -7.48 -5.15
N SER A 124 10.93 -7.65 -6.46
CA SER A 124 11.15 -6.52 -7.37
C SER A 124 9.97 -5.53 -7.34
N SER A 125 8.76 -6.03 -7.19
CA SER A 125 7.56 -5.19 -7.00
C SER A 125 7.63 -4.38 -5.71
N LEU A 126 8.00 -4.98 -4.58
CA LEU A 126 8.16 -4.27 -3.31
C LEU A 126 9.27 -3.22 -3.35
N VAL A 127 10.36 -3.50 -4.08
CA VAL A 127 11.42 -2.50 -4.32
C VAL A 127 10.87 -1.30 -5.09
N VAL A 128 10.10 -1.53 -6.15
CA VAL A 128 9.47 -0.44 -6.91
C VAL A 128 8.49 0.34 -6.06
N ASP A 129 7.68 -0.33 -5.25
CA ASP A 129 6.73 0.29 -4.33
C ASP A 129 7.45 1.16 -3.30
N SER A 130 8.64 0.74 -2.84
CA SER A 130 9.49 1.55 -1.95
C SER A 130 9.90 2.91 -2.55
N PHE A 131 9.98 3.02 -3.86
CA PHE A 131 10.16 4.31 -4.52
C PHE A 131 8.83 5.05 -4.70
N ALA A 132 7.75 4.35 -5.01
CA ALA A 132 6.43 4.93 -5.21
C ALA A 132 5.84 5.53 -3.93
N ILE A 133 6.18 5.02 -2.76
CA ILE A 133 5.70 5.55 -1.47
C ILE A 133 6.37 6.89 -1.10
N VAL A 134 7.57 7.20 -1.61
CA VAL A 134 8.32 8.42 -1.27
C VAL A 134 7.53 9.70 -1.53
N PRO A 135 6.85 9.90 -2.68
CA PRO A 135 5.99 11.06 -2.91
C PRO A 135 4.89 11.20 -1.87
N THR A 136 4.27 10.09 -1.46
CA THR A 136 3.22 10.08 -0.43
C THR A 136 3.77 10.48 0.94
N ILE A 137 4.92 9.94 1.34
CA ILE A 137 5.60 10.35 2.58
C ILE A 137 5.95 11.84 2.54
N LYS A 138 6.52 12.33 1.44
CA LYS A 138 6.84 13.75 1.23
C LYS A 138 5.58 14.62 1.30
N LYS A 139 4.48 14.20 0.66
CA LYS A 139 3.19 14.89 0.70
C LYS A 139 2.62 14.90 2.12
N SER A 140 2.63 13.77 2.82
CA SER A 140 2.18 13.63 4.21
C SER A 140 2.97 14.54 5.16
N TYR A 141 4.25 14.75 4.87
CA TYR A 141 5.11 15.66 5.61
C TYR A 141 4.83 17.13 5.30
N LEU A 142 4.76 17.52 4.03
CA LEU A 142 4.62 18.92 3.59
C LEU A 142 3.20 19.44 3.70
N ARG A 143 2.20 18.61 3.39
CA ARG A 143 0.78 18.96 3.33
C ARG A 143 -0.08 17.87 3.98
N PRO A 144 0.03 17.65 5.31
CA PRO A 144 -0.65 16.55 5.99
C PRO A 144 -2.19 16.62 5.91
N GLU A 145 -2.74 17.80 5.62
CA GLU A 145 -4.17 18.00 5.38
C GLU A 145 -4.64 17.43 4.03
N GLY A 146 -3.71 17.18 3.10
CA GLY A 146 -3.99 16.57 1.81
C GLY A 146 -4.06 15.04 1.83
N GLU A 147 -3.85 14.41 3.01
CA GLU A 147 -3.95 12.96 3.21
C GLU A 147 -4.99 12.62 4.28
N ASP A 148 -5.68 11.50 4.08
CA ASP A 148 -6.69 11.04 5.05
C ASP A 148 -6.04 10.12 6.09
N PHE A 149 -5.87 10.64 7.31
CA PHE A 149 -5.27 9.89 8.41
C PHE A 149 -6.01 8.60 8.75
N TRP A 150 -7.36 8.63 8.72
CA TRP A 150 -8.15 7.47 9.14
C TRP A 150 -8.09 6.34 8.11
N ALA A 151 -7.95 6.68 6.82
CA ALA A 151 -7.70 5.69 5.79
C ALA A 151 -6.36 4.98 6.01
N TRP A 152 -5.26 5.72 6.16
CA TRP A 152 -3.94 5.15 6.44
C TRP A 152 -3.88 4.39 7.77
N PHE A 153 -4.58 4.87 8.79
CA PHE A 153 -4.68 4.15 10.06
C PHE A 153 -5.44 2.82 9.93
N GLY A 154 -6.49 2.80 9.10
CA GLY A 154 -7.25 1.60 8.79
C GLY A 154 -6.42 0.55 8.04
N THR A 155 -5.63 0.95 7.02
CA THR A 155 -4.71 0.02 6.33
C THR A 155 -3.66 -0.53 7.28
N GLY A 156 -3.06 0.32 8.13
CA GLY A 156 -2.10 -0.13 9.15
C GLY A 156 -2.68 -1.13 10.16
N ILE A 157 -3.97 -1.01 10.54
CA ILE A 157 -4.65 -2.04 11.34
C ILE A 157 -4.82 -3.33 10.53
N ALA A 158 -5.22 -3.23 9.26
CA ALA A 158 -5.37 -4.38 8.38
C ALA A 158 -4.05 -5.15 8.23
N ASP A 159 -2.95 -4.43 7.97
CA ASP A 159 -1.63 -5.04 7.83
C ASP A 159 -1.12 -5.64 9.13
N SER A 160 -1.41 -4.99 10.27
CA SER A 160 -1.10 -5.57 11.59
C SER A 160 -1.82 -6.91 11.79
N LEU A 161 -3.11 -7.00 11.46
CA LEU A 161 -3.88 -8.25 11.55
C LEU A 161 -3.39 -9.28 10.53
N ASN A 162 -3.02 -8.84 9.32
CA ASN A 162 -2.48 -9.70 8.28
C ASN A 162 -1.16 -10.37 8.71
N MET A 163 -0.32 -9.69 9.51
CA MET A 163 0.87 -10.30 10.10
C MET A 163 0.54 -11.49 11.01
N PHE A 164 -0.56 -11.43 11.77
CA PHE A 164 -1.01 -12.54 12.62
C PHE A 164 -1.70 -13.66 11.83
N ALA A 165 -2.13 -13.38 10.61
CA ALA A 165 -2.73 -14.37 9.71
C ALA A 165 -1.69 -15.23 8.96
N VAL A 166 -0.39 -14.89 9.05
CA VAL A 166 0.69 -15.61 8.35
C VAL A 166 0.65 -17.09 8.70
N GLU A 167 0.47 -17.93 7.67
CA GLU A 167 0.39 -19.37 7.79
C GLU A 167 1.74 -20.06 7.77
N LYS A 168 2.69 -19.55 7.00
CA LYS A 168 4.02 -20.13 6.82
C LYS A 168 5.11 -19.08 7.05
N PHE A 169 6.04 -19.37 7.95
CA PHE A 169 7.16 -18.48 8.27
C PHE A 169 8.32 -18.69 7.29
N ILE A 170 8.06 -18.51 5.99
CA ILE A 170 9.05 -18.50 4.92
C ILE A 170 9.13 -17.11 4.31
N PHE A 171 10.29 -16.77 3.75
CA PHE A 171 10.55 -15.43 3.20
C PHE A 171 9.48 -14.96 2.24
N ALA A 172 9.07 -15.82 1.28
CA ALA A 172 8.08 -15.49 0.26
C ALA A 172 6.71 -15.08 0.83
N ILE A 173 6.33 -15.57 2.03
CA ILE A 173 5.06 -15.26 2.68
C ILE A 173 5.21 -14.13 3.71
N LEU A 174 6.38 -13.97 4.32
CA LEU A 174 6.63 -12.95 5.34
C LEU A 174 6.96 -11.57 4.76
N VAL A 175 7.67 -11.53 3.64
CA VAL A 175 8.23 -10.28 3.11
C VAL A 175 7.14 -9.25 2.79
N TYR A 176 6.02 -9.68 2.22
CA TYR A 176 4.91 -8.79 1.86
C TYR A 176 4.23 -8.17 3.08
N PRO A 177 3.68 -8.94 4.06
CA PRO A 177 3.02 -8.36 5.23
C PRO A 177 3.94 -7.46 6.06
N ILE A 178 5.23 -7.84 6.20
CA ILE A 178 6.21 -7.00 6.92
C ILE A 178 6.40 -5.68 6.20
N TYR A 179 6.59 -5.72 4.88
CA TYR A 179 6.79 -4.53 4.07
C TYR A 179 5.60 -3.58 4.17
N MET A 180 4.37 -4.07 3.97
CA MET A 180 3.15 -3.27 4.02
C MET A 180 2.98 -2.61 5.39
N LEU A 181 3.10 -3.38 6.47
CA LEU A 181 3.00 -2.86 7.82
C LEU A 181 4.03 -1.75 8.10
N VAL A 182 5.29 -1.95 7.72
CA VAL A 182 6.34 -0.93 7.92
C VAL A 182 6.04 0.33 7.11
N SER A 183 5.60 0.18 5.87
CA SER A 183 5.26 1.28 4.97
C SER A 183 4.12 2.14 5.53
N ASP A 184 3.04 1.51 5.98
CA ASP A 184 1.90 2.20 6.58
C ASP A 184 2.27 2.88 7.90
N LEU A 185 3.04 2.21 8.77
CA LEU A 185 3.50 2.81 10.01
C LEU A 185 4.35 4.06 9.79
N ILE A 186 5.17 4.11 8.73
CA ILE A 186 5.93 5.31 8.36
C ILE A 186 4.98 6.47 8.01
N ILE A 187 3.98 6.23 7.17
CA ILE A 187 3.01 7.27 6.77
C ILE A 187 2.19 7.74 7.97
N ILE A 188 1.64 6.82 8.76
CA ILE A 188 0.86 7.11 9.96
C ILE A 188 1.70 7.95 10.94
N PHE A 189 2.95 7.56 11.17
CA PHE A 189 3.86 8.27 12.07
C PHE A 189 4.14 9.69 11.59
N VAL A 190 4.44 9.87 10.30
CA VAL A 190 4.65 11.19 9.70
C VAL A 190 3.40 12.06 9.85
N LEU A 191 2.21 11.53 9.53
CA LEU A 191 0.95 12.26 9.68
C LEU A 191 0.67 12.66 11.14
N LEU A 192 0.93 11.76 12.10
CA LEU A 192 0.74 12.04 13.52
C LEU A 192 1.66 13.16 14.01
N LEU A 193 2.94 13.11 13.66
CA LEU A 193 3.94 14.11 14.10
C LEU A 193 3.63 15.48 13.51
N ARG A 194 3.20 15.53 12.25
CA ARG A 194 2.86 16.79 11.56
C ARG A 194 1.54 17.38 12.09
N LYS A 195 0.50 16.58 12.25
CA LYS A 195 -0.79 17.07 12.79
C LYS A 195 -0.69 17.54 14.24
N LYS A 196 0.22 16.97 15.04
CA LYS A 196 0.47 17.41 16.43
C LYS A 196 1.43 18.61 16.52
N GLY A 197 1.95 19.13 15.41
CA GLY A 197 2.91 20.24 15.39
C GLY A 197 4.27 19.91 16.02
N ILE A 198 4.57 18.62 16.26
CA ILE A 198 5.83 18.17 16.86
C ILE A 198 6.98 18.33 15.86
N MET A 199 6.75 18.07 14.57
CA MET A 199 7.68 18.39 13.49
C MET A 199 7.43 19.82 13.02
N LYS A 200 8.34 20.74 13.31
CA LYS A 200 8.31 22.10 12.76
C LYS A 200 8.53 22.06 11.26
N ASP A 201 7.91 23.00 10.58
CA ASP A 201 7.99 23.15 9.13
C ASP A 201 9.44 23.44 8.71
N ILE A 202 10.09 22.48 8.05
CA ILE A 202 11.43 22.67 7.46
C ILE A 202 11.30 23.30 6.05
N SER A 203 10.11 23.72 5.64
CA SER A 203 9.87 24.40 4.35
C SER A 203 10.68 25.68 4.18
N PHE A 204 11.30 26.18 5.28
CA PHE A 204 12.22 27.30 5.27
C PHE A 204 13.60 26.97 4.66
N LEU A 205 13.99 25.69 4.57
CA LEU A 205 15.28 25.27 4.04
C LEU A 205 15.27 24.95 2.54
N GLY A 206 14.12 24.99 1.88
CA GLY A 206 13.95 24.66 0.45
C GLY A 206 13.63 25.84 -0.47
N LYS A 207 13.83 27.09 -0.03
CA LYS A 207 13.59 28.30 -0.84
C LYS A 207 14.86 28.87 -1.47
N HIS A 208 15.91 28.10 -1.59
CA HIS A 208 17.09 28.44 -2.40
C HIS A 208 17.36 27.24 -3.31
N ASP A 209 16.71 27.25 -4.48
CA ASP A 209 17.27 26.88 -5.79
C ASP A 209 16.21 27.16 -6.88
#